data_1ef386aed0f7809c7d982d39aad8ded1
#
_entry.id   1ef386aed0f7809c7d982d39aad8ded1
#
_cell.length_a   1.000
_cell.length_b   1.000
_cell.length_c   1.000
_cell.angle_alpha   90.00
_cell.angle_beta   90.00
_cell.angle_gamma   90.00
#
_symmetry.space_group_name_H-M   'P 1'
#
loop_
_entity.id
_entity.type
_entity.pdbx_description
1 polymer ?
#
loop_
_entity_poly.entity_id
_entity_poly.type
_entity_poly.pdbx_seq_one_letter_code
_entity_poly.pdbx_strand_id
1 'polypeptide(L)'
;MISRCGLMQKKDGMGMEEFKDYWLNVHGPIASKMANLRKYDQHVVVDAEHRHAIGQGSVVIDGYSELQFDSYGDMVEGVESLHGEGANDVPMFANPHCQILVLAKREVIRIP
;
A
#
# COMPACT_ATOMS: atom_id res chain seq x y z
N MET A 1 -0.01 -10.24 -14.30
CA MET A 1 0.59 -9.36 -13.30
C MET A 1 -0.20 -9.41 -12.00
N ILE A 2 0.50 -9.46 -10.90
CA ILE A 2 -0.08 -9.50 -9.56
C ILE A 2 0.28 -8.20 -8.84
N SER A 3 -0.70 -7.60 -8.17
CA SER A 3 -0.49 -6.45 -7.30
C SER A 3 -0.76 -6.84 -5.85
N ARG A 4 0.20 -6.56 -4.98
CA ARG A 4 0.02 -6.64 -3.54
C ARG A 4 -0.31 -5.24 -3.05
N CYS A 5 -1.50 -5.07 -2.52
CA CYS A 5 -2.04 -3.76 -2.17
C CYS A 5 -2.25 -3.64 -0.67
N GLY A 6 -1.87 -2.50 -0.12
CA GLY A 6 -2.08 -2.18 1.29
C GLY A 6 -3.10 -1.06 1.46
N LEU A 7 -4.13 -1.30 2.25
CA LEU A 7 -5.09 -0.28 2.67
C LEU A 7 -4.62 0.22 4.04
N MET A 8 -4.11 1.45 4.09
CA MET A 8 -3.40 1.96 5.26
C MET A 8 -4.23 3.00 5.99
N GLN A 9 -4.26 2.89 7.32
CA GLN A 9 -4.71 3.97 8.20
C GLN A 9 -3.49 4.48 8.96
N LYS A 10 -3.38 5.81 9.09
CA LYS A 10 -2.29 6.39 9.88
C LYS A 10 -2.45 6.00 11.35
N LYS A 11 -1.32 5.91 12.04
CA LYS A 11 -1.29 5.63 13.49
C LYS A 11 -2.10 6.68 14.24
N ASP A 12 -2.85 6.24 15.26
CA ASP A 12 -3.61 7.13 16.12
C ASP A 12 -2.69 8.20 16.74
N GLY A 13 -3.13 9.44 16.69
CA GLY A 13 -2.37 10.58 17.21
C GLY A 13 -1.28 11.11 16.27
N MET A 14 -1.00 10.43 15.17
CA MET A 14 -0.03 10.88 14.17
C MET A 14 -0.70 11.85 13.19
N GLY A 15 -0.02 12.94 12.86
CA GLY A 15 -0.48 13.86 11.83
C GLY A 15 -0.31 13.28 10.44
N MET A 16 -1.09 13.79 9.46
CA MET A 16 -1.02 13.29 8.08
C MET A 16 0.35 13.54 7.43
N GLU A 17 0.97 14.69 7.70
CA GLU A 17 2.30 15.00 7.14
C GLU A 17 3.37 14.07 7.70
N GLU A 18 3.31 13.75 9.00
CA GLU A 18 4.21 12.81 9.64
C GLU A 18 4.03 11.39 9.09
N PHE A 19 2.77 10.96 8.89
CA PHE A 19 2.44 9.68 8.28
C PHE A 19 3.01 9.58 6.86
N LYS A 20 2.78 10.59 6.04
CA LYS A 20 3.27 10.64 4.66
C LYS A 20 4.79 10.58 4.60
N ASP A 21 5.45 11.34 5.47
CA ASP A 21 6.91 11.40 5.50
C ASP A 21 7.52 10.05 5.89
N TYR A 22 7.03 9.43 6.95
CA TYR A 22 7.52 8.13 7.38
C TYR A 22 7.27 7.06 6.32
N TRP A 23 6.07 7.03 5.78
CA TRP A 23 5.67 6.03 4.79
C TRP A 23 6.56 6.09 3.54
N LEU A 24 6.82 7.28 3.04
CA LEU A 24 7.66 7.48 1.85
C LEU A 24 9.14 7.26 2.15
N ASN A 25 9.67 7.88 3.19
CA ASN A 25 11.11 8.03 3.40
C ASN A 25 11.73 6.97 4.30
N VAL A 26 10.94 6.28 5.12
CA VAL A 26 11.42 5.22 6.00
C VAL A 26 10.92 3.85 5.56
N HIS A 27 9.60 3.67 5.46
CA HIS A 27 9.00 2.40 5.05
C HIS A 27 9.26 2.11 3.56
N GLY A 28 9.14 3.10 2.71
CA GLY A 28 9.31 2.95 1.26
C GLY A 28 10.64 2.29 0.88
N PRO A 29 11.79 2.79 1.37
CA PRO A 29 13.07 2.17 1.09
C PRO A 29 13.18 0.71 1.55
N ILE A 30 12.55 0.36 2.66
CA ILE A 30 12.53 -1.02 3.17
C ILE A 30 11.77 -1.93 2.20
N ALA A 31 10.54 -1.56 1.88
CA ALA A 31 9.70 -2.35 0.97
C ALA A 31 10.29 -2.44 -0.43
N SER A 32 11.00 -1.41 -0.88
CA SER A 32 11.62 -1.37 -2.20
C SER A 32 12.74 -2.40 -2.39
N LYS A 33 13.21 -3.01 -1.30
CA LYS A 33 14.23 -4.08 -1.36
C LYS A 33 13.65 -5.44 -1.74
N MET A 34 12.34 -5.59 -1.85
CA MET A 34 11.71 -6.87 -2.21
C MET A 34 12.28 -7.40 -3.51
N ALA A 35 12.68 -8.68 -3.50
CA ALA A 35 13.07 -9.37 -4.72
C ALA A 35 11.89 -9.42 -5.69
N ASN A 36 12.19 -9.38 -6.99
CA ASN A 36 11.21 -9.48 -8.08
C ASN A 36 10.21 -8.31 -8.18
N LEU A 37 10.37 -7.27 -7.37
CA LEU A 37 9.50 -6.10 -7.40
C LEU A 37 9.66 -5.36 -8.73
N ARG A 38 8.54 -5.08 -9.41
CA ARG A 38 8.53 -4.37 -10.69
C ARG A 38 8.17 -2.91 -10.53
N LYS A 39 7.27 -2.60 -9.61
CA LYS A 39 6.80 -1.25 -9.39
C LYS A 39 6.25 -1.13 -7.98
N TYR A 40 6.46 0.03 -7.36
CA TYR A 40 5.90 0.34 -6.06
C TYR A 40 5.38 1.77 -6.07
N ASP A 41 4.07 1.91 -5.83
CA ASP A 41 3.42 3.21 -5.72
C ASP A 41 2.75 3.35 -4.36
N GLN A 42 2.85 4.55 -3.81
CA GLN A 42 2.08 4.95 -2.64
C GLN A 42 1.08 6.02 -3.06
N HIS A 43 -0.19 5.83 -2.69
CA HIS A 43 -1.26 6.77 -2.99
C HIS A 43 -1.78 7.31 -1.66
N VAL A 44 -1.80 8.63 -1.52
CA VAL A 44 -2.33 9.31 -0.33
C VAL A 44 -3.73 9.80 -0.64
N VAL A 45 -4.68 9.53 0.26
CA VAL A 45 -6.05 10.01 0.10
C VAL A 45 -6.05 11.52 0.30
N VAL A 46 -6.49 12.25 -0.72
CA VAL A 46 -6.59 13.73 -0.69
C VAL A 46 -8.03 14.20 -0.47
N ASP A 47 -9.01 13.38 -0.83
CA ASP A 47 -10.43 13.72 -0.69
C ASP A 47 -11.26 12.44 -0.62
N ALA A 48 -11.96 12.26 0.49
CA ALA A 48 -12.85 11.11 0.70
C ALA A 48 -14.34 11.48 0.60
N GLU A 49 -14.67 12.72 0.28
CA GLU A 49 -16.05 13.23 0.35
C GLU A 49 -16.75 13.39 -1.00
N HIS A 50 -16.03 13.69 -2.07
CA HIS A 50 -16.60 13.90 -3.40
C HIS A 50 -16.88 12.58 -4.12
N ARG A 51 -17.96 11.93 -3.77
CA ARG A 51 -18.30 10.60 -4.23
C ARG A 51 -19.38 10.53 -5.32
N HIS A 52 -19.93 11.66 -5.72
CA HIS A 52 -20.93 11.73 -6.82
C HIS A 52 -22.06 10.70 -6.69
N ALA A 53 -22.85 10.78 -5.63
CA ALA A 53 -23.99 9.90 -5.34
C ALA A 53 -23.63 8.46 -4.92
N ILE A 54 -22.36 8.11 -4.84
CA ILE A 54 -21.95 6.82 -4.27
C ILE A 54 -21.93 6.94 -2.75
N GLY A 55 -22.62 6.07 -2.06
CA GLY A 55 -22.68 6.07 -0.60
C GLY A 55 -21.32 5.75 0.02
N GLN A 56 -21.07 6.28 1.22
CA GLN A 56 -19.83 5.99 1.94
C GLN A 56 -19.96 4.69 2.71
N GLY A 57 -18.95 3.83 2.57
CA GLY A 57 -18.80 2.64 3.38
C GLY A 57 -18.19 2.96 4.76
N SER A 58 -18.07 1.94 5.57
CA SER A 58 -17.48 2.05 6.92
C SER A 58 -15.96 2.00 6.94
N VAL A 59 -15.32 1.66 5.82
CA VAL A 59 -13.86 1.58 5.73
C VAL A 59 -13.29 2.96 5.50
N VAL A 60 -12.39 3.39 6.37
CA VAL A 60 -11.66 4.65 6.23
C VAL A 60 -10.19 4.32 6.04
N ILE A 61 -9.59 4.85 4.97
CA ILE A 61 -8.16 4.71 4.73
C ILE A 61 -7.53 6.09 4.52
N ASP A 62 -6.26 6.20 4.85
CA ASP A 62 -5.45 7.40 4.62
C ASP A 62 -4.52 7.23 3.44
N GLY A 63 -4.22 6.01 3.06
CA GLY A 63 -3.35 5.69 1.95
C GLY A 63 -3.56 4.30 1.38
N TYR A 64 -3.08 4.12 0.15
CA TYR A 64 -3.16 2.89 -0.60
C TYR A 64 -1.79 2.62 -1.23
N SER A 65 -1.23 1.45 -0.98
CA SER A 65 0.01 1.03 -1.62
C SER A 65 -0.24 -0.02 -2.68
N GLU A 66 0.57 -0.01 -3.73
CA GLU A 66 0.53 -1.03 -4.76
C GLU A 66 1.95 -1.47 -5.11
N LEU A 67 2.24 -2.75 -4.91
CA LEU A 67 3.49 -3.39 -5.28
C LEU A 67 3.20 -4.41 -6.37
N GLN A 68 3.86 -4.29 -7.51
CA GLN A 68 3.58 -5.12 -8.68
C GLN A 68 4.68 -6.15 -8.92
N PHE A 69 4.23 -7.37 -9.23
CA PHE A 69 5.08 -8.53 -9.53
C PHE A 69 4.57 -9.22 -10.80
N ASP A 70 5.43 -9.93 -11.50
CA ASP A 70 5.03 -10.66 -12.71
C ASP A 70 4.11 -11.84 -12.39
N SER A 71 4.29 -12.47 -11.21
CA SER A 71 3.52 -13.64 -10.81
C SER A 71 3.30 -13.68 -9.29
N TYR A 72 2.36 -14.50 -8.87
CA TYR A 72 2.13 -14.77 -7.44
C TYR A 72 3.38 -15.35 -6.76
N GLY A 73 4.07 -16.27 -7.42
CA GLY A 73 5.31 -16.84 -6.88
C GLY A 73 6.40 -15.80 -6.68
N ASP A 74 6.56 -14.87 -7.63
CA ASP A 74 7.50 -13.76 -7.51
C ASP A 74 7.15 -12.86 -6.33
N MET A 75 5.87 -12.62 -6.10
CA MET A 75 5.41 -11.84 -4.96
C MET A 75 5.77 -12.54 -3.64
N VAL A 76 5.49 -13.83 -3.52
CA VAL A 76 5.81 -14.59 -2.31
C VAL A 76 7.31 -14.52 -2.01
N GLU A 77 8.15 -14.77 -3.00
CA GLU A 77 9.61 -14.65 -2.86
C GLU A 77 10.03 -13.24 -2.45
N GLY A 78 9.40 -12.22 -3.05
CA GLY A 78 9.69 -10.82 -2.73
C GLY A 78 9.39 -10.49 -1.29
N VAL A 79 8.23 -10.87 -0.79
CA VAL A 79 7.84 -10.65 0.61
C VAL A 79 8.77 -11.38 1.56
N GLU A 80 9.08 -12.64 1.28
CA GLU A 80 9.99 -13.45 2.11
C GLU A 80 11.41 -12.89 2.12
N SER A 81 11.84 -12.26 1.03
CA SER A 81 13.19 -11.70 0.92
C SER A 81 13.49 -10.58 1.94
N LEU A 82 12.46 -9.96 2.49
CA LEU A 82 12.61 -8.92 3.52
C LEU A 82 12.80 -9.49 4.94
N HIS A 83 12.58 -10.78 5.13
CA HIS A 83 12.69 -11.43 6.45
C HIS A 83 11.92 -10.68 7.55
N GLY A 84 10.72 -10.20 7.22
CA GLY A 84 9.86 -9.48 8.15
C GLY A 84 10.14 -7.98 8.31
N GLU A 85 11.19 -7.43 7.72
CA GLU A 85 11.51 -6.01 7.86
C GLU A 85 10.36 -5.09 7.43
N GLY A 86 9.66 -5.44 6.32
CA GLY A 86 8.55 -4.65 5.82
C GLY A 86 7.35 -4.61 6.74
N ALA A 87 7.14 -5.64 7.55
CA ALA A 87 6.05 -5.70 8.52
C ALA A 87 6.43 -5.09 9.87
N ASN A 88 7.70 -5.16 10.24
CA ASN A 88 8.18 -4.75 11.56
C ASN A 88 8.03 -3.26 11.83
N ASP A 89 8.14 -2.40 10.81
CA ASP A 89 8.03 -0.96 10.99
C ASP A 89 6.62 -0.42 10.81
N VAL A 90 5.67 -1.24 10.32
CA VAL A 90 4.29 -0.80 10.09
C VAL A 90 3.66 -0.18 11.35
N PRO A 91 3.78 -0.76 12.55
CA PRO A 91 3.20 -0.15 13.76
C PRO A 91 3.79 1.22 14.13
N MET A 92 4.91 1.60 13.54
CA MET A 92 5.54 2.90 13.79
C MET A 92 4.79 4.06 13.15
N PHE A 93 4.00 3.80 12.09
CA PHE A 93 3.30 4.86 11.35
C PHE A 93 1.86 4.51 11.00
N ALA A 94 1.44 3.25 11.15
CA ALA A 94 0.14 2.79 10.72
C ALA A 94 -0.61 2.07 11.83
N ASN A 95 -1.94 2.17 11.74
CA ASN A 95 -2.85 1.47 12.62
C ASN A 95 -2.77 -0.05 12.32
N PRO A 96 -2.85 -0.93 13.35
CA PRO A 96 -2.81 -2.37 13.14
C PRO A 96 -3.99 -2.94 12.33
N HIS A 97 -5.00 -2.13 12.03
CA HIS A 97 -6.14 -2.54 11.19
C HIS A 97 -5.89 -2.38 9.68
N CYS A 98 -4.63 -2.24 9.27
CA CYS A 98 -4.28 -2.24 7.84
C CYS A 98 -4.63 -3.58 7.21
N GLN A 99 -5.12 -3.53 5.96
CA GLN A 99 -5.40 -4.73 5.18
C GLN A 99 -4.42 -4.86 4.02
N ILE A 100 -3.98 -6.10 3.78
CA ILE A 100 -3.18 -6.43 2.61
C ILE A 100 -4.04 -7.32 1.71
N LEU A 101 -4.15 -6.94 0.45
CA LEU A 101 -4.90 -7.65 -0.57
C LEU A 101 -3.97 -8.03 -1.73
N VAL A 102 -4.19 -9.20 -2.30
CA VAL A 102 -3.48 -9.62 -3.51
C VAL A 102 -4.47 -9.61 -4.66
N LEU A 103 -4.17 -8.84 -5.70
CA LEU A 103 -5.08 -8.55 -6.79
C LEU A 103 -4.46 -8.97 -8.12
N ALA A 104 -5.28 -9.57 -8.99
CA ALA A 104 -4.90 -9.80 -10.38
C ALA A 104 -5.31 -8.58 -11.21
N LYS A 105 -4.35 -8.01 -11.94
CA LYS A 105 -4.62 -6.85 -12.79
C LYS A 105 -5.39 -7.26 -14.03
N ARG A 106 -6.45 -6.52 -14.35
CA ARG A 106 -7.20 -6.65 -15.58
C ARG A 106 -7.30 -5.26 -16.22
N GLU A 107 -6.66 -5.08 -17.35
CA GLU A 107 -6.75 -3.83 -18.11
C GLU A 107 -8.01 -3.86 -18.96
N VAL A 108 -8.94 -2.93 -18.72
CA VAL A 108 -10.18 -2.82 -19.50
C VAL A 108 -9.93 -2.01 -20.77
N ILE A 109 -9.26 -0.87 -20.62
CA ILE A 109 -8.91 0.01 -21.75
C ILE A 109 -7.70 0.85 -21.36
N ARG A 110 -6.86 1.13 -22.35
CA ARG A 110 -5.77 2.11 -22.21
C ARG A 110 -6.01 3.24 -23.18
N ILE A 111 -6.07 4.46 -22.67
CA ILE A 111 -6.25 5.67 -23.46
C ILE A 111 -4.90 6.40 -23.49
N PRO A 112 -4.33 6.64 -24.70
CA PRO A 112 -3.04 7.32 -24.84
C PRO A 112 -3.09 8.79 -24.43
#